data_0fc96fc7ed6f332a73db84bb0e2b5d4f
#
_entry.id   0fc96fc7ed6f332a73db84bb0e2b5d4f
#
_cell.length_a   1.000
_cell.length_b   1.000
_cell.length_c   1.000
_cell.angle_alpha   90.00
_cell.angle_beta   90.00
_cell.angle_gamma   90.00
#
_symmetry.space_group_name_H-M   'P 1'
#
loop_
_entity.id
_entity.type
_entity.pdbx_description
1 polymer ?
#
loop_
_entity_poly.entity_id
_entity_poly.type
_entity_poly.pdbx_seq_one_letter_code
_entity_poly.pdbx_strand_id
1 'polypeptide(L)'
;PYGTESTGWTNPWVIAGLKIGLGLLVLFIYVENHSKDPLFNLHLFKIRSFAVGCAAQFLSALAYGGLQFMLIIWLQGVWLPIHGYAYEDTPLWSAIYMLPLLIGFMIFGVLGGYLSDRLGVRALTTGGMIGLALGFVLLTLFPADFSYIPFALVLFIIGASFGSFSAPNTAAIMNSLPTQYRGVGSGMRATFQNAGSPLSMGVFFTIVVVGLSSTLPVAIQNGLLQGGVPATAASAASHLPPTGALFAAFLGYNPMAQLVPTAVLQTLPQATQTHLLGTEFFPGLISSPFMDALRLVFYFSAALCIIAAVCSYFRGKRYVYDEQPQIQPAQAQSAPQSTAQTTGR
;
A
#
# COMPACT_ATOMS: atom_id res chain seq x y z
N PRO A 1 -12.62 12.03 -16.73
CA PRO A 1 -13.37 13.07 -16.02
C PRO A 1 -12.47 13.96 -15.13
N TYR A 2 -11.13 13.73 -15.10
CA TYR A 2 -10.20 14.46 -14.22
C TYR A 2 -9.36 15.51 -14.96
N GLY A 3 -9.76 15.90 -16.16
CA GLY A 3 -8.95 16.75 -17.04
C GLY A 3 -9.32 18.23 -17.10
N THR A 4 -10.16 18.75 -16.20
CA THR A 4 -10.45 20.18 -16.14
C THR A 4 -9.96 20.74 -14.80
N GLU A 5 -9.42 21.95 -14.82
CA GLU A 5 -8.91 22.68 -13.64
C GLU A 5 -9.89 22.79 -12.45
N SER A 6 -11.17 22.50 -12.69
CA SER A 6 -12.25 22.49 -11.67
C SER A 6 -12.33 21.20 -10.84
N THR A 7 -11.50 20.18 -11.08
CA THR A 7 -11.60 18.85 -10.44
C THR A 7 -10.55 18.57 -9.36
N GLY A 8 -9.87 19.58 -8.87
CA GLY A 8 -8.94 19.47 -7.75
C GLY A 8 -9.65 19.28 -6.40
N TRP A 9 -8.91 19.27 -5.32
CA TRP A 9 -9.38 19.18 -3.92
C TRP A 9 -10.45 20.21 -3.57
N THR A 10 -10.56 21.31 -4.33
CA THR A 10 -11.56 22.38 -4.20
C THR A 10 -12.89 22.09 -4.91
N ASN A 11 -13.00 20.97 -5.64
CA ASN A 11 -14.24 20.61 -6.32
C ASN A 11 -15.37 20.41 -5.30
N PRO A 12 -16.56 21.04 -5.51
CA PRO A 12 -17.71 20.91 -4.61
C PRO A 12 -18.10 19.45 -4.32
N TRP A 13 -18.01 18.57 -5.28
CA TRP A 13 -18.32 17.14 -5.11
C TRP A 13 -17.29 16.40 -4.24
N VAL A 14 -16.01 16.75 -4.33
CA VAL A 14 -14.97 16.21 -3.45
C VAL A 14 -15.18 16.69 -2.02
N ILE A 15 -15.45 17.98 -1.84
CA ILE A 15 -15.74 18.57 -0.53
C ILE A 15 -17.01 17.98 0.07
N ALA A 16 -18.05 17.81 -0.75
CA ALA A 16 -19.30 17.18 -0.30
C ALA A 16 -19.05 15.72 0.15
N GLY A 17 -18.30 14.94 -0.65
CA GLY A 17 -17.92 13.57 -0.31
C GLY A 17 -17.13 13.47 1.00
N LEU A 18 -16.17 14.38 1.21
CA LEU A 18 -15.40 14.44 2.47
C LEU A 18 -16.29 14.80 3.68
N LYS A 19 -17.20 15.78 3.53
CA LYS A 19 -18.16 16.16 4.59
C LYS A 19 -19.11 15.02 4.93
N ILE A 20 -19.66 14.36 3.91
CA ILE A 20 -20.54 13.19 4.08
C ILE A 20 -19.76 12.05 4.76
N GLY A 21 -18.55 11.73 4.30
CA GLY A 21 -17.69 10.70 4.89
C GLY A 21 -17.36 10.99 6.35
N LEU A 22 -17.02 12.22 6.69
CA LEU A 22 -16.78 12.64 8.07
C LEU A 22 -18.06 12.56 8.92
N GLY A 23 -19.20 12.97 8.38
CA GLY A 23 -20.50 12.87 9.05
C GLY A 23 -20.90 11.43 9.34
N LEU A 24 -20.69 10.52 8.37
CA LEU A 24 -20.92 9.08 8.55
C LEU A 24 -19.99 8.48 9.59
N LEU A 25 -18.73 8.92 9.65
CA LEU A 25 -17.76 8.45 10.63
C LEU A 25 -18.16 8.89 12.05
N VAL A 26 -18.61 10.12 12.23
CA VAL A 26 -19.14 10.61 13.52
C VAL A 26 -20.39 9.84 13.92
N LEU A 27 -21.32 9.63 12.98
CA LEU A 27 -22.52 8.83 13.21
C LEU A 27 -22.18 7.38 13.59
N PHE A 28 -21.23 6.77 12.92
CA PHE A 28 -20.72 5.43 13.24
C PHE A 28 -20.21 5.36 14.69
N ILE A 29 -19.34 6.29 15.08
CA ILE A 29 -18.81 6.35 16.45
C ILE A 29 -19.95 6.54 17.47
N TYR A 30 -20.92 7.38 17.15
CA TYR A 30 -22.07 7.59 18.02
C TYR A 30 -22.91 6.32 18.21
N VAL A 31 -23.24 5.63 17.12
CA VAL A 31 -24.02 4.36 17.15
C VAL A 31 -23.25 3.28 17.90
N GLU A 32 -21.96 3.12 17.63
CA GLU A 32 -21.12 2.10 18.30
C GLU A 32 -21.02 2.33 19.82
N ASN A 33 -20.94 3.59 20.27
CA ASN A 33 -20.92 3.91 21.68
C ASN A 33 -22.25 3.66 22.41
N HIS A 34 -23.37 3.58 21.66
CA HIS A 34 -24.69 3.36 22.26
C HIS A 34 -25.22 1.95 22.00
N SER A 35 -24.50 1.12 21.24
CA SER A 35 -24.85 -0.26 20.97
C SER A 35 -24.56 -1.15 22.20
N LYS A 36 -25.46 -2.11 22.47
CA LYS A 36 -25.24 -3.13 23.52
C LYS A 36 -24.13 -4.11 23.15
N ASP A 37 -24.04 -4.46 21.86
CA ASP A 37 -23.03 -5.35 21.31
C ASP A 37 -22.30 -4.64 20.16
N PRO A 38 -21.31 -3.78 20.48
CA PRO A 38 -20.62 -2.98 19.48
C PRO A 38 -19.71 -3.85 18.61
N LEU A 39 -19.80 -3.69 17.29
CA LEU A 39 -18.89 -4.30 16.31
C LEU A 39 -17.49 -3.68 16.35
N PHE A 40 -17.42 -2.42 16.80
CA PHE A 40 -16.17 -1.67 16.96
C PHE A 40 -16.03 -1.20 18.41
N ASN A 41 -15.54 -2.09 19.29
CA ASN A 41 -15.46 -1.80 20.71
C ASN A 41 -14.26 -0.90 21.05
N LEU A 42 -14.52 0.40 21.22
CA LEU A 42 -13.51 1.41 21.54
C LEU A 42 -12.77 1.14 22.87
N HIS A 43 -13.38 0.40 23.82
CA HIS A 43 -12.72 0.06 25.07
C HIS A 43 -11.49 -0.84 24.87
N LEU A 44 -11.43 -1.61 23.77
CA LEU A 44 -10.28 -2.47 23.48
C LEU A 44 -9.00 -1.66 23.24
N PHE A 45 -9.10 -0.38 22.84
CA PHE A 45 -7.93 0.50 22.72
C PHE A 45 -7.28 0.87 24.06
N LYS A 46 -7.93 0.61 25.21
CA LYS A 46 -7.29 0.72 26.52
C LYS A 46 -6.22 -0.36 26.73
N ILE A 47 -6.32 -1.47 25.98
CA ILE A 47 -5.31 -2.52 25.96
C ILE A 47 -4.15 -2.05 25.08
N ARG A 48 -3.04 -1.65 25.71
CA ARG A 48 -1.87 -1.06 25.00
C ARG A 48 -1.38 -1.93 23.84
N SER A 49 -1.29 -3.25 24.01
CA SER A 49 -0.82 -4.16 22.95
C SER A 49 -1.77 -4.18 21.75
N PHE A 50 -3.07 -4.11 21.98
CA PHE A 50 -4.09 -4.01 20.93
C PHE A 50 -4.01 -2.68 20.20
N ALA A 51 -4.03 -1.56 20.94
CA ALA A 51 -4.00 -0.22 20.36
C ALA A 51 -2.76 0.01 19.48
N VAL A 52 -1.58 -0.32 20.02
CA VAL A 52 -0.30 -0.20 19.29
C VAL A 52 -0.24 -1.15 18.10
N GLY A 53 -0.79 -2.37 18.24
CA GLY A 53 -0.87 -3.34 17.14
C GLY A 53 -1.73 -2.83 15.98
N CYS A 54 -2.90 -2.27 16.26
CA CYS A 54 -3.79 -1.68 15.26
C CYS A 54 -3.18 -0.42 14.63
N ALA A 55 -2.54 0.45 15.42
CA ALA A 55 -1.84 1.62 14.90
C ALA A 55 -0.68 1.23 13.96
N ALA A 56 0.15 0.26 14.36
CA ALA A 56 1.20 -0.27 13.49
C ALA A 56 0.65 -0.92 12.22
N GLN A 57 -0.49 -1.63 12.32
CA GLN A 57 -1.18 -2.21 11.16
C GLN A 57 -1.66 -1.13 10.19
N PHE A 58 -2.28 -0.06 10.69
CA PHE A 58 -2.74 1.06 9.88
C PHE A 58 -1.56 1.77 9.18
N LEU A 59 -0.51 2.12 9.93
CA LEU A 59 0.68 2.77 9.39
C LEU A 59 1.38 1.90 8.34
N SER A 60 1.48 0.58 8.58
CA SER A 60 2.04 -0.34 7.60
C SER A 60 1.19 -0.45 6.34
N ALA A 61 -0.14 -0.47 6.47
CA ALA A 61 -1.06 -0.47 5.34
C ALA A 61 -0.96 0.84 4.54
N LEU A 62 -0.81 1.97 5.23
CA LEU A 62 -0.60 3.28 4.61
C LEU A 62 0.76 3.37 3.90
N ALA A 63 1.82 2.77 4.44
CA ALA A 63 3.14 2.75 3.82
C ALA A 63 3.25 1.80 2.62
N TYR A 64 2.54 0.66 2.65
CA TYR A 64 2.71 -0.43 1.70
C TYR A 64 1.58 -0.51 0.65
N GLY A 65 0.37 -0.02 0.98
CA GLY A 65 -0.83 -0.23 0.16
C GLY A 65 -0.72 0.33 -1.25
N GLY A 66 -0.09 1.49 -1.42
CA GLY A 66 0.12 2.11 -2.74
C GLY A 66 1.36 1.59 -3.48
N LEU A 67 2.27 0.86 -2.79
CA LEU A 67 3.52 0.40 -3.39
C LEU A 67 3.31 -0.47 -4.62
N GLN A 68 2.43 -1.47 -4.52
CA GLN A 68 2.18 -2.40 -5.63
C GLN A 68 1.69 -1.66 -6.87
N PHE A 69 0.79 -0.70 -6.70
CA PHE A 69 0.29 0.11 -7.81
C PHE A 69 1.40 0.97 -8.44
N MET A 70 2.23 1.60 -7.62
CA MET A 70 3.36 2.40 -8.11
C MET A 70 4.43 1.54 -8.80
N LEU A 71 4.70 0.34 -8.30
CA LEU A 71 5.61 -0.61 -8.95
C LEU A 71 5.06 -1.09 -10.30
N ILE A 72 3.75 -1.31 -10.40
CA ILE A 72 3.12 -1.66 -11.68
C ILE A 72 3.30 -0.52 -12.68
N ILE A 73 3.02 0.73 -12.29
CA ILE A 73 3.23 1.89 -13.19
C ILE A 73 4.69 2.00 -13.60
N TRP A 74 5.63 1.81 -12.68
CA TRP A 74 7.06 1.88 -12.99
C TRP A 74 7.48 0.77 -13.95
N LEU A 75 7.12 -0.48 -13.69
CA LEU A 75 7.46 -1.60 -14.56
C LEU A 75 6.74 -1.53 -15.90
N GLN A 76 5.41 -1.41 -15.87
CA GLN A 76 4.56 -1.48 -17.04
C GLN A 76 4.62 -0.21 -17.90
N GLY A 77 4.69 0.95 -17.24
CA GLY A 77 4.64 2.24 -17.93
C GLY A 77 6.01 2.81 -18.32
N VAL A 78 7.09 2.36 -17.68
CA VAL A 78 8.42 2.91 -17.94
C VAL A 78 9.43 1.81 -18.31
N TRP A 79 9.71 0.89 -17.39
CA TRP A 79 10.86 -0.03 -17.55
C TRP A 79 10.67 -1.05 -18.69
N LEU A 80 9.54 -1.73 -18.77
CA LEU A 80 9.27 -2.74 -19.80
C LEU A 80 9.27 -2.16 -21.23
N PRO A 81 8.58 -1.01 -21.49
CA PRO A 81 8.61 -0.41 -22.81
C PRO A 81 10.01 0.02 -23.27
N ILE A 82 10.84 0.58 -22.35
CA ILE A 82 12.24 0.95 -22.67
C ILE A 82 13.07 -0.29 -23.03
N HIS A 83 12.71 -1.48 -22.51
CA HIS A 83 13.38 -2.75 -22.82
C HIS A 83 12.76 -3.49 -24.00
N GLY A 84 11.95 -2.81 -24.82
CA GLY A 84 11.40 -3.36 -26.07
C GLY A 84 10.23 -4.32 -25.90
N TYR A 85 9.60 -4.40 -24.72
CA TYR A 85 8.39 -5.18 -24.53
C TYR A 85 7.20 -4.49 -25.19
N ALA A 86 6.37 -5.27 -25.92
CA ALA A 86 5.13 -4.77 -26.45
C ALA A 86 4.16 -4.38 -25.32
N TYR A 87 3.44 -3.28 -25.47
CA TYR A 87 2.52 -2.80 -24.44
C TYR A 87 1.48 -3.85 -24.01
N GLU A 88 1.03 -4.68 -24.95
CA GLU A 88 0.07 -5.76 -24.72
C GLU A 88 0.59 -6.81 -23.72
N ASP A 89 1.91 -7.03 -23.70
CA ASP A 89 2.58 -8.01 -22.84
C ASP A 89 3.02 -7.42 -21.49
N THR A 90 3.09 -6.10 -21.35
CA THR A 90 3.60 -5.46 -20.13
C THR A 90 2.83 -5.80 -18.87
N PRO A 91 1.49 -6.02 -18.85
CA PRO A 91 0.78 -6.44 -17.65
C PRO A 91 1.24 -7.81 -17.14
N LEU A 92 1.44 -8.77 -18.04
CA LEU A 92 1.91 -10.10 -17.69
C LEU A 92 3.34 -10.07 -17.13
N TRP A 93 4.25 -9.40 -17.85
CA TRP A 93 5.64 -9.33 -17.43
C TRP A 93 5.83 -8.53 -16.15
N SER A 94 5.08 -7.44 -15.95
CA SER A 94 5.14 -6.70 -14.69
C SER A 94 4.73 -7.57 -13.50
N ALA A 95 3.70 -8.41 -13.64
CA ALA A 95 3.30 -9.36 -12.61
C ALA A 95 4.40 -10.40 -12.33
N ILE A 96 5.05 -10.93 -13.38
CA ILE A 96 6.17 -11.89 -13.23
C ILE A 96 7.36 -11.24 -12.54
N TYR A 97 7.73 -10.01 -12.92
CA TYR A 97 8.85 -9.29 -12.30
C TYR A 97 8.58 -8.85 -10.86
N MET A 98 7.33 -8.83 -10.43
CA MET A 98 6.96 -8.60 -9.02
C MET A 98 6.91 -9.87 -8.17
N LEU A 99 7.08 -11.08 -8.74
CA LEU A 99 7.06 -12.33 -7.98
C LEU A 99 8.04 -12.37 -6.80
N PRO A 100 9.27 -11.83 -6.86
CA PRO A 100 10.19 -11.82 -5.72
C PRO A 100 9.57 -11.19 -4.46
N LEU A 101 8.77 -10.13 -4.61
CA LEU A 101 8.05 -9.49 -3.50
C LEU A 101 7.04 -10.45 -2.85
N LEU A 102 6.25 -11.15 -3.67
CA LEU A 102 5.27 -12.12 -3.18
C LEU A 102 5.92 -13.33 -2.53
N ILE A 103 6.99 -13.84 -3.14
CA ILE A 103 7.77 -14.98 -2.60
C ILE A 103 8.36 -14.62 -1.23
N GLY A 104 8.98 -13.43 -1.12
CA GLY A 104 9.48 -12.92 0.15
C GLY A 104 8.39 -12.84 1.22
N PHE A 105 7.24 -12.28 0.87
CA PHE A 105 6.08 -12.19 1.77
C PHE A 105 5.57 -13.56 2.22
N MET A 106 5.41 -14.51 1.30
CA MET A 106 4.93 -15.85 1.63
C MET A 106 5.89 -16.60 2.55
N ILE A 107 7.18 -16.64 2.21
CA ILE A 107 8.20 -17.35 2.99
C ILE A 107 8.29 -16.75 4.39
N PHE A 108 8.46 -15.45 4.50
CA PHE A 108 8.66 -14.78 5.78
C PHE A 108 7.37 -14.51 6.55
N GLY A 109 6.20 -14.61 5.93
CA GLY A 109 4.92 -14.68 6.61
C GLY A 109 4.81 -15.94 7.47
N VAL A 110 5.17 -17.09 6.92
CA VAL A 110 5.18 -18.37 7.64
C VAL A 110 6.33 -18.43 8.66
N LEU A 111 7.55 -18.14 8.22
CA LEU A 111 8.73 -18.11 9.10
C LEU A 111 8.58 -17.09 10.22
N GLY A 112 7.98 -15.93 9.94
CA GLY A 112 7.72 -14.88 10.92
C GLY A 112 6.82 -15.34 12.06
N GLY A 113 5.80 -16.13 11.77
CA GLY A 113 4.99 -16.77 12.81
C GLY A 113 5.84 -17.65 13.74
N TYR A 114 6.62 -18.56 13.17
CA TYR A 114 7.51 -19.45 13.93
C TYR A 114 8.62 -18.70 14.68
N LEU A 115 9.26 -17.73 14.04
CA LEU A 115 10.31 -16.94 14.67
C LEU A 115 9.80 -16.06 15.80
N SER A 116 8.53 -15.63 15.74
CA SER A 116 7.94 -14.80 16.79
C SER A 116 7.84 -15.52 18.13
N ASP A 117 7.73 -16.84 18.11
CA ASP A 117 7.70 -17.66 19.35
C ASP A 117 9.08 -17.74 20.00
N ARG A 118 10.16 -17.68 19.22
CA ARG A 118 11.55 -17.75 19.73
C ARG A 118 12.13 -16.37 20.05
N LEU A 119 12.03 -15.43 19.14
CA LEU A 119 12.64 -14.08 19.26
C LEU A 119 11.73 -13.08 19.95
N GLY A 120 10.45 -13.42 20.07
CA GLY A 120 9.41 -12.54 20.60
C GLY A 120 8.82 -11.62 19.54
N VAL A 121 7.51 -11.39 19.65
CA VAL A 121 6.72 -10.59 18.70
C VAL A 121 7.30 -9.18 18.51
N ARG A 122 7.76 -8.54 19.60
CA ARG A 122 8.28 -7.17 19.58
C ARG A 122 9.50 -7.03 18.66
N ALA A 123 10.47 -7.94 18.78
CA ALA A 123 11.69 -7.91 17.97
C ALA A 123 11.36 -8.06 16.49
N LEU A 124 10.49 -9.02 16.17
CA LEU A 124 10.16 -9.35 14.79
C LEU A 124 9.31 -8.26 14.10
N THR A 125 8.29 -7.75 14.81
CA THR A 125 7.45 -6.68 14.25
C THR A 125 8.22 -5.37 14.08
N THR A 126 9.10 -5.02 15.02
CA THR A 126 9.95 -3.84 14.90
C THR A 126 11.00 -4.03 13.80
N GLY A 127 11.69 -5.20 13.79
CA GLY A 127 12.68 -5.52 12.76
C GLY A 127 12.08 -5.59 11.36
N GLY A 128 10.87 -6.16 11.21
CA GLY A 128 10.14 -6.17 9.95
C GLY A 128 9.83 -4.77 9.44
N MET A 129 9.39 -3.86 10.32
CA MET A 129 9.12 -2.47 9.92
C MET A 129 10.40 -1.69 9.57
N ILE A 130 11.51 -1.94 10.28
CA ILE A 130 12.82 -1.37 9.93
C ILE A 130 13.30 -1.91 8.58
N GLY A 131 13.21 -3.23 8.37
CA GLY A 131 13.56 -3.85 7.09
C GLY A 131 12.73 -3.31 5.93
N LEU A 132 11.44 -3.06 6.15
CA LEU A 132 10.55 -2.45 5.17
C LEU A 132 10.97 -1.00 4.86
N ALA A 133 11.31 -0.21 5.89
CA ALA A 133 11.83 1.15 5.72
C ALA A 133 13.14 1.16 4.90
N LEU A 134 14.06 0.25 5.22
CA LEU A 134 15.31 0.09 4.45
C LEU A 134 15.03 -0.31 3.00
N GLY A 135 14.07 -1.22 2.76
CA GLY A 135 13.65 -1.58 1.41
C GLY A 135 13.13 -0.38 0.61
N PHE A 136 12.32 0.49 1.22
CA PHE A 136 11.87 1.72 0.58
C PHE A 136 13.04 2.68 0.28
N VAL A 137 13.99 2.83 1.20
CA VAL A 137 15.18 3.66 0.97
C VAL A 137 16.03 3.07 -0.15
N LEU A 138 16.20 1.76 -0.22
CA LEU A 138 16.94 1.10 -1.31
C LEU A 138 16.26 1.33 -2.66
N LEU A 139 14.94 1.34 -2.74
CA LEU A 139 14.22 1.65 -3.98
C LEU A 139 14.53 3.07 -4.50
N THR A 140 14.84 4.03 -3.64
CA THR A 140 15.21 5.40 -4.08
C THR A 140 16.54 5.47 -4.81
N LEU A 141 17.41 4.46 -4.65
CA LEU A 141 18.72 4.42 -5.29
C LEU A 141 18.68 3.92 -6.73
N PHE A 142 17.57 3.34 -7.16
CA PHE A 142 17.45 2.84 -8.53
C PHE A 142 17.19 3.99 -9.52
N PRO A 143 17.87 3.96 -10.68
CA PRO A 143 17.49 4.80 -11.82
C PRO A 143 16.20 4.28 -12.46
N ALA A 144 15.65 5.03 -13.41
CA ALA A 144 14.47 4.60 -14.18
C ALA A 144 14.77 3.32 -14.99
N ASP A 145 15.96 3.25 -15.54
CA ASP A 145 16.53 2.08 -16.23
C ASP A 145 17.47 1.34 -15.26
N PHE A 146 16.99 0.30 -14.62
CA PHE A 146 17.72 -0.47 -13.61
C PHE A 146 18.00 -1.90 -14.05
N SER A 147 19.05 -2.49 -13.49
CA SER A 147 19.30 -3.93 -13.61
C SER A 147 18.29 -4.71 -12.78
N TYR A 148 17.64 -5.71 -13.37
CA TYR A 148 16.55 -6.44 -12.71
C TYR A 148 16.99 -7.21 -11.45
N ILE A 149 18.17 -7.85 -11.45
CA ILE A 149 18.60 -8.72 -10.33
C ILE A 149 18.68 -7.97 -8.98
N PRO A 150 19.37 -6.81 -8.89
CA PRO A 150 19.35 -6.01 -7.65
C PRO A 150 17.95 -5.53 -7.26
N PHE A 151 17.13 -5.15 -8.23
CA PHE A 151 15.77 -4.73 -7.99
C PHE A 151 14.91 -5.88 -7.43
N ALA A 152 14.99 -7.07 -8.00
CA ALA A 152 14.32 -8.28 -7.51
C ALA A 152 14.73 -8.63 -6.07
N LEU A 153 16.01 -8.46 -5.72
CA LEU A 153 16.48 -8.65 -4.34
C LEU A 153 15.85 -7.65 -3.38
N VAL A 154 15.76 -6.39 -3.77
CA VAL A 154 15.10 -5.37 -2.92
C VAL A 154 13.60 -5.66 -2.79
N LEU A 155 12.92 -6.06 -3.86
CA LEU A 155 11.53 -6.49 -3.79
C LEU A 155 11.34 -7.68 -2.85
N PHE A 156 12.24 -8.67 -2.91
CA PHE A 156 12.24 -9.81 -2.00
C PHE A 156 12.41 -9.37 -0.54
N ILE A 157 13.35 -8.46 -0.26
CA ILE A 157 13.58 -7.88 1.09
C ILE A 157 12.33 -7.16 1.59
N ILE A 158 11.67 -6.37 0.74
CA ILE A 158 10.43 -5.67 1.07
C ILE A 158 9.32 -6.67 1.44
N GLY A 159 9.13 -7.69 0.60
CA GLY A 159 8.15 -8.75 0.85
C GLY A 159 8.45 -9.52 2.13
N ALA A 160 9.69 -9.95 2.33
CA ALA A 160 10.16 -10.65 3.52
C ALA A 160 9.95 -9.82 4.80
N SER A 161 10.28 -8.54 4.75
CA SER A 161 10.12 -7.61 5.86
C SER A 161 8.66 -7.41 6.23
N PHE A 162 7.79 -7.23 5.24
CA PHE A 162 6.34 -7.10 5.46
C PHE A 162 5.73 -8.40 5.98
N GLY A 163 6.14 -9.57 5.48
CA GLY A 163 5.73 -10.88 5.99
C GLY A 163 6.14 -11.09 7.46
N SER A 164 7.40 -10.74 7.78
CA SER A 164 7.94 -10.81 9.14
C SER A 164 7.21 -9.89 10.15
N PHE A 165 6.58 -8.82 9.67
CA PHE A 165 5.74 -7.94 10.48
C PHE A 165 4.30 -8.44 10.59
N SER A 166 3.65 -8.77 9.47
CA SER A 166 2.21 -8.94 9.36
C SER A 166 1.67 -10.11 10.19
N ALA A 167 2.28 -11.29 10.09
CA ALA A 167 1.84 -12.48 10.79
C ALA A 167 2.00 -12.35 12.33
N PRO A 168 3.19 -11.98 12.86
CA PRO A 168 3.36 -11.79 14.30
C PRO A 168 2.53 -10.64 14.88
N ASN A 169 2.33 -9.56 14.12
CA ASN A 169 1.49 -8.45 14.55
C ASN A 169 0.04 -8.90 14.73
N THR A 170 -0.49 -9.68 13.78
CA THR A 170 -1.84 -10.24 13.86
C THR A 170 -2.00 -11.16 15.07
N ALA A 171 -1.06 -12.08 15.27
CA ALA A 171 -1.07 -12.98 16.42
C ALA A 171 -1.02 -12.21 17.75
N ALA A 172 -0.17 -11.18 17.85
CA ALA A 172 -0.07 -10.36 19.06
C ALA A 172 -1.34 -9.57 19.37
N ILE A 173 -2.02 -9.04 18.35
CA ILE A 173 -3.30 -8.35 18.51
C ILE A 173 -4.33 -9.34 19.07
N MET A 174 -4.45 -10.53 18.47
CA MET A 174 -5.42 -11.54 18.93
C MET A 174 -5.13 -12.07 20.33
N ASN A 175 -3.85 -12.33 20.64
CA ASN A 175 -3.45 -12.85 21.94
C ASN A 175 -3.55 -11.82 23.07
N SER A 176 -3.68 -10.53 22.75
CA SER A 176 -3.88 -9.49 23.75
C SER A 176 -5.33 -9.32 24.19
N LEU A 177 -6.26 -10.01 23.54
CA LEU A 177 -7.69 -9.90 23.78
C LEU A 177 -8.27 -11.12 24.49
N PRO A 178 -9.26 -10.92 25.40
CA PRO A 178 -10.10 -12.01 25.89
C PRO A 178 -10.75 -12.78 24.72
N THR A 179 -10.92 -14.09 24.88
CA THR A 179 -11.43 -14.98 23.82
C THR A 179 -12.73 -14.48 23.21
N GLN A 180 -13.65 -13.99 24.02
CA GLN A 180 -14.93 -13.43 23.61
C GLN A 180 -14.83 -12.20 22.68
N TYR A 181 -13.73 -11.42 22.76
CA TYR A 181 -13.52 -10.22 21.96
C TYR A 181 -12.61 -10.42 20.76
N ARG A 182 -12.06 -11.62 20.53
CA ARG A 182 -11.15 -11.90 19.42
C ARG A 182 -11.80 -11.69 18.06
N GLY A 183 -13.10 -12.04 17.91
CA GLY A 183 -13.86 -11.79 16.68
C GLY A 183 -13.97 -10.30 16.38
N VAL A 184 -14.41 -9.50 17.35
CA VAL A 184 -14.50 -8.03 17.24
C VAL A 184 -13.12 -7.43 16.95
N GLY A 185 -12.09 -7.85 17.70
CA GLY A 185 -10.72 -7.36 17.51
C GLY A 185 -10.16 -7.68 16.11
N SER A 186 -10.50 -8.86 15.54
CA SER A 186 -10.12 -9.20 14.18
C SER A 186 -10.80 -8.29 13.15
N GLY A 187 -12.09 -8.01 13.32
CA GLY A 187 -12.83 -7.06 12.50
C GLY A 187 -12.23 -5.66 12.56
N MET A 188 -11.94 -5.17 13.76
CA MET A 188 -11.30 -3.87 13.96
C MET A 188 -9.93 -3.79 13.27
N ARG A 189 -9.08 -4.80 13.44
CA ARG A 189 -7.78 -4.88 12.74
C ARG A 189 -7.95 -4.84 11.23
N ALA A 190 -8.90 -5.62 10.69
CA ALA A 190 -9.18 -5.64 9.25
C ALA A 190 -9.67 -4.28 8.74
N THR A 191 -10.49 -3.57 9.54
CA THR A 191 -10.94 -2.20 9.22
C THR A 191 -9.75 -1.25 9.08
N PHE A 192 -8.78 -1.27 10.00
CA PHE A 192 -7.57 -0.45 9.89
C PHE A 192 -6.74 -0.77 8.66
N GLN A 193 -6.57 -2.05 8.35
CA GLN A 193 -5.85 -2.49 7.16
C GLN A 193 -6.57 -2.03 5.88
N ASN A 194 -7.88 -2.25 5.80
CA ASN A 194 -8.69 -1.92 4.63
C ASN A 194 -8.88 -0.41 4.45
N ALA A 195 -8.86 0.38 5.52
CA ALA A 195 -8.89 1.84 5.43
C ALA A 195 -7.51 2.41 5.02
N GLY A 196 -6.42 1.82 5.53
CA GLY A 196 -5.06 2.29 5.23
C GLY A 196 -4.65 2.10 3.78
N SER A 197 -5.04 0.99 3.14
CA SER A 197 -4.62 0.66 1.77
C SER A 197 -5.15 1.62 0.70
N PRO A 198 -6.45 1.93 0.58
CA PRO A 198 -6.96 2.92 -0.37
C PRO A 198 -6.45 4.34 -0.07
N LEU A 199 -6.31 4.69 1.22
CA LEU A 199 -5.76 5.97 1.61
C LEU A 199 -4.30 6.11 1.16
N SER A 200 -3.50 5.05 1.29
CA SER A 200 -2.14 4.98 0.77
C SER A 200 -2.11 5.26 -0.74
N MET A 201 -2.98 4.60 -1.51
CA MET A 201 -3.05 4.80 -2.95
C MET A 201 -3.38 6.26 -3.30
N GLY A 202 -4.35 6.87 -2.60
CA GLY A 202 -4.70 8.27 -2.80
C GLY A 202 -3.55 9.24 -2.47
N VAL A 203 -2.85 9.00 -1.35
CA VAL A 203 -1.70 9.82 -0.95
C VAL A 203 -0.54 9.66 -1.93
N PHE A 204 -0.21 8.44 -2.33
CA PHE A 204 0.88 8.17 -3.29
C PHE A 204 0.59 8.82 -4.64
N PHE A 205 -0.62 8.63 -5.15
CA PHE A 205 -1.04 9.25 -6.40
C PHE A 205 -0.95 10.78 -6.34
N THR A 206 -1.39 11.38 -5.23
CA THR A 206 -1.29 12.83 -5.02
C THR A 206 0.16 13.30 -5.01
N ILE A 207 1.06 12.63 -4.28
CA ILE A 207 2.49 12.98 -4.24
C ILE A 207 3.09 12.90 -5.64
N VAL A 208 2.79 11.84 -6.41
CA VAL A 208 3.32 11.66 -7.77
C VAL A 208 2.77 12.73 -8.71
N VAL A 209 1.47 13.02 -8.67
CA VAL A 209 0.86 14.06 -9.52
C VAL A 209 1.43 15.44 -9.21
N VAL A 210 1.58 15.79 -7.93
CA VAL A 210 2.17 17.07 -7.51
C VAL A 210 3.65 17.15 -7.92
N GLY A 211 4.41 16.07 -7.72
CA GLY A 211 5.81 15.99 -8.16
C GLY A 211 5.96 16.15 -9.67
N LEU A 212 5.12 15.49 -10.46
CA LEU A 212 5.11 15.60 -11.91
C LEU A 212 4.68 16.99 -12.43
N SER A 213 3.79 17.67 -11.71
CA SER A 213 3.23 18.95 -12.18
C SER A 213 4.29 20.03 -12.44
N SER A 214 5.41 19.99 -11.72
CA SER A 214 6.51 20.94 -11.87
C SER A 214 7.56 20.53 -12.90
N THR A 215 7.76 19.25 -13.12
CA THR A 215 8.89 18.73 -13.94
C THR A 215 8.45 18.22 -15.30
N LEU A 216 7.24 17.68 -15.41
CA LEU A 216 6.71 17.07 -16.63
C LEU A 216 6.60 18.06 -17.82
N PRO A 217 6.09 19.30 -17.66
CA PRO A 217 5.98 20.23 -18.78
C PRO A 217 7.34 20.53 -19.42
N VAL A 218 8.35 20.72 -18.58
CA VAL A 218 9.72 20.99 -19.03
C VAL A 218 10.33 19.78 -19.72
N ALA A 219 10.10 18.57 -19.20
CA ALA A 219 10.59 17.34 -19.81
C ALA A 219 9.96 17.10 -21.19
N ILE A 220 8.64 17.27 -21.30
CA ILE A 220 7.92 17.13 -22.59
C ILE A 220 8.42 18.17 -23.60
N GLN A 221 8.50 19.43 -23.19
CA GLN A 221 8.95 20.49 -24.09
C GLN A 221 10.37 20.23 -24.59
N ASN A 222 11.31 19.95 -23.70
CA ASN A 222 12.70 19.68 -24.05
C ASN A 222 12.86 18.44 -24.94
N GLY A 223 12.16 17.35 -24.63
CA GLY A 223 12.22 16.13 -25.44
C GLY A 223 11.66 16.31 -26.83
N LEU A 224 10.57 17.07 -26.98
CA LEU A 224 10.00 17.38 -28.30
C LEU A 224 10.90 18.33 -29.11
N LEU A 225 11.53 19.33 -28.46
CA LEU A 225 12.51 20.22 -29.11
C LEU A 225 13.74 19.43 -29.61
N GLN A 226 14.25 18.51 -28.80
CA GLN A 226 15.34 17.61 -29.19
C GLN A 226 14.94 16.69 -30.37
N GLY A 227 13.69 16.28 -30.39
CA GLY A 227 13.08 15.54 -31.49
C GLY A 227 12.81 16.39 -32.75
N GLY A 228 13.17 17.67 -32.76
CA GLY A 228 13.01 18.57 -33.92
C GLY A 228 11.58 19.13 -34.10
N VAL A 229 10.70 18.99 -33.11
CA VAL A 229 9.36 19.59 -33.13
C VAL A 229 9.49 21.12 -32.95
N PRO A 230 8.79 21.96 -33.74
CA PRO A 230 8.82 23.42 -33.58
C PRO A 230 8.42 23.85 -32.15
N ALA A 231 9.06 24.91 -31.63
CA ALA A 231 8.88 25.38 -30.27
C ALA A 231 7.41 25.67 -29.89
N THR A 232 6.63 26.20 -30.82
CA THR A 232 5.20 26.47 -30.63
C THR A 232 4.39 25.20 -30.39
N ALA A 233 4.66 24.13 -31.16
CA ALA A 233 3.99 22.86 -30.98
C ALA A 233 4.48 22.10 -29.74
N ALA A 234 5.78 22.15 -29.44
CA ALA A 234 6.36 21.56 -28.24
C ALA A 234 5.81 22.22 -26.96
N SER A 235 5.66 23.54 -26.95
CA SER A 235 5.05 24.29 -25.86
C SER A 235 3.56 23.96 -25.69
N ALA A 236 2.80 23.82 -26.77
CA ALA A 236 1.41 23.40 -26.69
C ALA A 236 1.25 21.97 -26.12
N ALA A 237 2.09 21.03 -26.56
CA ALA A 237 2.10 19.65 -26.09
C ALA A 237 2.56 19.52 -24.62
N SER A 238 3.36 20.46 -24.10
CA SER A 238 3.85 20.44 -22.72
C SER A 238 2.75 20.65 -21.66
N HIS A 239 1.56 21.12 -22.07
CA HIS A 239 0.41 21.30 -21.18
C HIS A 239 -0.36 19.99 -20.88
N LEU A 240 0.22 18.81 -21.18
CA LEU A 240 -0.38 17.54 -20.80
C LEU A 240 -0.56 17.46 -19.26
N PRO A 241 -1.78 17.25 -18.76
CA PRO A 241 -1.97 17.08 -17.33
C PRO A 241 -1.16 15.89 -16.78
N PRO A 242 -0.51 16.01 -15.58
CA PRO A 242 0.26 14.93 -14.97
C PRO A 242 -0.52 13.62 -14.82
N THR A 243 -1.82 13.72 -14.50
CA THR A 243 -2.73 12.58 -14.43
C THR A 243 -2.87 11.89 -15.78
N GLY A 244 -3.00 12.66 -16.87
CA GLY A 244 -3.07 12.13 -18.23
C GLY A 244 -1.78 11.39 -18.62
N ALA A 245 -0.62 11.92 -18.26
CA ALA A 245 0.67 11.28 -18.49
C ALA A 245 0.80 9.95 -17.74
N LEU A 246 0.40 9.92 -16.46
CA LEU A 246 0.42 8.69 -15.66
C LEU A 246 -0.52 7.62 -16.21
N PHE A 247 -1.73 8.01 -16.65
CA PHE A 247 -2.65 7.06 -17.24
C PHE A 247 -2.19 6.60 -18.65
N ALA A 248 -1.58 7.47 -19.44
CA ALA A 248 -0.99 7.08 -20.71
C ALA A 248 0.11 6.02 -20.50
N ALA A 249 1.00 6.24 -19.51
CA ALA A 249 2.03 5.28 -19.14
C ALA A 249 1.42 3.97 -18.62
N PHE A 250 0.43 4.05 -17.72
CA PHE A 250 -0.24 2.87 -17.15
C PHE A 250 -0.98 2.05 -18.21
N LEU A 251 -1.68 2.70 -19.12
CA LEU A 251 -2.42 2.05 -20.21
C LEU A 251 -1.50 1.62 -21.37
N GLY A 252 -0.25 2.04 -21.35
CA GLY A 252 0.75 1.66 -22.33
C GLY A 252 0.51 2.28 -23.71
N TYR A 253 0.05 3.52 -23.81
CA TYR A 253 -0.05 4.18 -25.09
C TYR A 253 0.82 5.45 -25.16
N ASN A 254 1.32 5.76 -26.35
CA ASN A 254 2.07 6.98 -26.58
C ASN A 254 1.11 8.14 -26.95
N PRO A 255 0.95 9.17 -26.10
CA PRO A 255 0.03 10.27 -26.36
C PRO A 255 0.55 11.27 -27.40
N MET A 256 1.79 11.14 -27.87
CA MET A 256 2.42 12.11 -28.79
C MET A 256 1.65 12.27 -30.09
N ALA A 257 1.03 11.21 -30.60
CA ALA A 257 0.18 11.27 -31.80
C ALA A 257 -1.03 12.22 -31.66
N GLN A 258 -1.49 12.42 -30.43
CA GLN A 258 -2.64 13.29 -30.11
C GLN A 258 -2.20 14.70 -29.70
N LEU A 259 -1.01 14.81 -29.12
CA LEU A 259 -0.48 16.08 -28.58
C LEU A 259 0.22 16.93 -29.65
N VAL A 260 0.88 16.28 -30.60
CA VAL A 260 1.56 16.99 -31.72
C VAL A 260 0.62 17.08 -32.91
N PRO A 261 0.30 18.27 -33.43
CA PRO A 261 -0.58 18.42 -34.58
C PRO A 261 -0.08 17.62 -35.78
N THR A 262 -0.99 16.93 -36.49
CA THR A 262 -0.65 16.09 -37.63
C THR A 262 0.08 16.86 -38.74
N ALA A 263 -0.27 18.14 -38.92
CA ALA A 263 0.41 19.02 -39.89
C ALA A 263 1.90 19.22 -39.53
N VAL A 264 2.23 19.27 -38.22
CA VAL A 264 3.62 19.39 -37.76
C VAL A 264 4.34 18.06 -37.92
N LEU A 265 3.71 16.95 -37.56
CA LEU A 265 4.29 15.61 -37.73
C LEU A 265 4.69 15.36 -39.20
N GLN A 266 3.83 15.75 -40.15
CA GLN A 266 4.09 15.55 -41.57
C GLN A 266 5.26 16.39 -42.13
N THR A 267 5.65 17.48 -41.42
CA THR A 267 6.82 18.28 -41.82
C THR A 267 8.15 17.73 -41.33
N LEU A 268 8.10 16.79 -40.38
CA LEU A 268 9.30 16.18 -39.79
C LEU A 268 9.84 15.06 -40.69
N PRO A 269 11.16 14.77 -40.67
CA PRO A 269 11.72 13.61 -41.31
C PRO A 269 11.04 12.31 -40.83
N GLN A 270 10.86 11.35 -41.74
CA GLN A 270 10.17 10.09 -41.44
C GLN A 270 10.81 9.34 -40.24
N ALA A 271 12.14 9.34 -40.14
CA ALA A 271 12.85 8.74 -39.03
C ALA A 271 12.48 9.39 -37.69
N THR A 272 12.32 10.71 -37.65
CA THR A 272 11.88 11.48 -36.49
C THR A 272 10.43 11.16 -36.14
N GLN A 273 9.55 11.08 -37.11
CA GLN A 273 8.14 10.69 -36.89
C GLN A 273 8.07 9.30 -36.22
N THR A 274 8.79 8.31 -36.78
CA THR A 274 8.83 6.95 -36.27
C THR A 274 9.37 6.92 -34.85
N HIS A 275 10.40 7.71 -34.53
CA HIS A 275 10.94 7.81 -33.18
C HIS A 275 9.95 8.45 -32.17
N LEU A 276 9.34 9.60 -32.53
CA LEU A 276 8.38 10.30 -31.67
C LEU A 276 7.11 9.48 -31.40
N LEU A 277 6.67 8.71 -32.38
CA LEU A 277 5.48 7.86 -32.26
C LEU A 277 5.81 6.46 -31.75
N GLY A 278 7.09 6.14 -31.60
CA GLY A 278 7.56 4.86 -31.09
C GLY A 278 7.16 4.60 -29.63
N THR A 279 7.17 3.34 -29.25
CA THR A 279 6.77 2.87 -27.91
C THR A 279 7.72 3.31 -26.80
N GLU A 280 8.99 3.59 -27.14
CA GLU A 280 10.06 3.92 -26.19
C GLU A 280 10.15 5.43 -25.87
N PHE A 281 9.68 6.29 -26.80
CA PHE A 281 9.86 7.74 -26.70
C PHE A 281 9.17 8.33 -25.47
N PHE A 282 7.87 8.10 -25.32
CA PHE A 282 7.11 8.68 -24.22
C PHE A 282 7.53 8.14 -22.84
N PRO A 283 7.71 6.81 -22.63
CA PRO A 283 8.27 6.28 -21.41
C PRO A 283 9.65 6.84 -21.06
N GLY A 284 10.53 6.95 -22.05
CA GLY A 284 11.87 7.55 -21.84
C GLY A 284 11.78 9.01 -21.39
N LEU A 285 10.86 9.78 -21.98
CA LEU A 285 10.66 11.19 -21.70
C LEU A 285 10.13 11.45 -20.27
N ILE A 286 9.20 10.64 -19.80
CA ILE A 286 8.61 10.78 -18.46
C ILE A 286 9.43 10.09 -17.36
N SER A 287 10.41 9.27 -17.71
CA SER A 287 11.14 8.39 -16.77
C SER A 287 11.79 9.18 -15.63
N SER A 288 12.52 10.26 -15.91
CA SER A 288 13.20 11.07 -14.90
C SER A 288 12.21 11.82 -14.00
N PRO A 289 11.22 12.59 -14.53
CA PRO A 289 10.20 13.23 -13.69
C PRO A 289 9.42 12.24 -12.82
N PHE A 290 9.10 11.08 -13.36
CA PHE A 290 8.38 10.04 -12.62
C PHE A 290 9.23 9.48 -11.47
N MET A 291 10.52 9.21 -11.71
CA MET A 291 11.42 8.71 -10.68
C MET A 291 11.62 9.71 -9.55
N ASP A 292 11.74 11.00 -9.84
CA ASP A 292 11.88 12.03 -8.81
C ASP A 292 10.63 12.10 -7.92
N ALA A 293 9.45 12.03 -8.53
CA ALA A 293 8.19 11.96 -7.79
C ALA A 293 8.06 10.66 -6.97
N LEU A 294 8.47 9.53 -7.54
CA LEU A 294 8.41 8.22 -6.89
C LEU A 294 9.37 8.11 -5.70
N ARG A 295 10.54 8.75 -5.76
CA ARG A 295 11.47 8.86 -4.63
C ARG A 295 10.81 9.54 -3.42
N LEU A 296 10.02 10.60 -3.63
CA LEU A 296 9.27 11.25 -2.54
C LEU A 296 8.27 10.29 -1.89
N VAL A 297 7.58 9.48 -2.68
CA VAL A 297 6.67 8.43 -2.18
C VAL A 297 7.44 7.42 -1.33
N PHE A 298 8.60 6.97 -1.77
CA PHE A 298 9.41 6.00 -1.03
C PHE A 298 9.95 6.59 0.28
N TYR A 299 10.41 7.84 0.30
CA TYR A 299 10.81 8.51 1.55
C TYR A 299 9.64 8.66 2.52
N PHE A 300 8.46 9.04 2.02
CA PHE A 300 7.25 9.11 2.83
C PHE A 300 6.91 7.75 3.45
N SER A 301 6.95 6.68 2.65
CA SER A 301 6.69 5.32 3.12
C SER A 301 7.72 4.85 4.13
N ALA A 302 9.00 5.14 3.92
CA ALA A 302 10.06 4.83 4.87
C ALA A 302 9.85 5.53 6.21
N ALA A 303 9.45 6.81 6.18
CA ALA A 303 9.13 7.56 7.40
C ALA A 303 7.96 6.94 8.17
N LEU A 304 6.87 6.55 7.47
CA LEU A 304 5.74 5.84 8.09
C LEU A 304 6.15 4.50 8.69
N CYS A 305 7.02 3.74 8.02
CA CYS A 305 7.55 2.48 8.52
C CYS A 305 8.40 2.68 9.79
N ILE A 306 9.20 3.74 9.85
CA ILE A 306 9.97 4.08 11.05
C ILE A 306 9.03 4.42 12.21
N ILE A 307 7.99 5.24 11.97
CA ILE A 307 6.97 5.55 12.99
C ILE A 307 6.29 4.26 13.47
N ALA A 308 5.91 3.36 12.54
CA ALA A 308 5.31 2.08 12.89
C ALA A 308 6.29 1.17 13.68
N ALA A 309 7.58 1.20 13.36
CA ALA A 309 8.62 0.48 14.10
C ALA A 309 8.74 1.01 15.54
N VAL A 310 8.75 2.33 15.71
CA VAL A 310 8.76 2.99 17.04
C VAL A 310 7.50 2.60 17.82
N CYS A 311 6.32 2.71 17.21
CA CYS A 311 5.08 2.24 17.85
C CYS A 311 5.18 0.78 18.27
N SER A 312 5.65 -0.09 17.38
CA SER A 312 5.80 -1.52 17.66
C SER A 312 6.81 -1.81 18.76
N TYR A 313 7.90 -1.04 18.82
CA TYR A 313 8.89 -1.13 19.89
C TYR A 313 8.30 -0.82 21.26
N PHE A 314 7.41 0.17 21.38
CA PHE A 314 6.73 0.55 22.63
C PHE A 314 5.50 -0.30 22.97
N ARG A 315 5.24 -1.40 22.26
CA ARG A 315 4.12 -2.32 22.51
C ARG A 315 4.09 -2.88 23.94
N GLY A 316 5.24 -2.97 24.63
CA GLY A 316 5.37 -3.58 25.95
C GLY A 316 5.82 -5.04 25.90
N LYS A 317 5.83 -5.69 27.06
CA LYS A 317 6.16 -7.13 27.19
C LYS A 317 5.04 -7.99 26.59
N ARG A 318 5.33 -9.26 26.27
CA ARG A 318 4.35 -10.25 25.79
C ARG A 318 3.20 -10.31 26.79
N TYR A 319 2.03 -9.82 26.39
CA TYR A 319 0.80 -9.95 27.16
C TYR A 319 0.01 -11.08 26.50
N VAL A 320 -0.20 -12.15 27.25
CA VAL A 320 -1.12 -13.23 26.90
C VAL A 320 -2.24 -13.14 27.91
N TYR A 321 -3.47 -13.00 27.43
CA TYR A 321 -4.62 -13.04 28.31
C TYR A 321 -4.78 -14.48 28.80
N ASP A 322 -4.37 -14.76 30.06
CA ASP A 322 -4.63 -16.04 30.71
C ASP A 322 -6.12 -16.10 31.03
N GLU A 323 -6.81 -17.04 30.42
CA GLU A 323 -8.13 -17.46 30.91
C GLU A 323 -7.92 -18.04 32.31
N GLN A 324 -8.43 -17.36 33.32
CA GLN A 324 -8.59 -18.04 34.61
C GLN A 324 -9.42 -19.30 34.34
N PRO A 325 -8.99 -20.48 34.79
CA PRO A 325 -9.78 -21.69 34.63
C PRO A 325 -11.17 -21.38 35.17
N GLN A 326 -12.19 -21.52 34.32
CA GLN A 326 -13.57 -21.46 34.77
C GLN A 326 -13.66 -22.51 35.87
N ILE A 327 -13.88 -22.06 37.10
CA ILE A 327 -14.24 -22.95 38.20
C ILE A 327 -15.53 -23.62 37.74
N GLN A 328 -15.41 -24.86 37.23
CA GLN A 328 -16.59 -25.68 36.94
C GLN A 328 -17.42 -25.66 38.20
N PRO A 329 -18.70 -25.24 38.12
CA PRO A 329 -19.58 -25.38 39.30
C PRO A 329 -19.52 -26.85 39.71
N ALA A 330 -19.12 -27.09 40.97
CA ALA A 330 -19.00 -28.40 41.52
C ALA A 330 -20.24 -29.21 41.14
N GLN A 331 -20.01 -30.28 40.40
CA GLN A 331 -21.09 -31.24 40.12
C GLN A 331 -21.73 -31.55 41.45
N ALA A 332 -23.02 -31.23 41.56
CA ALA A 332 -23.81 -31.59 42.73
C ALA A 332 -23.62 -33.08 42.94
N GLN A 333 -22.88 -33.43 44.00
CA GLN A 333 -22.70 -34.79 44.45
C GLN A 333 -24.11 -35.36 44.60
N SER A 334 -24.43 -36.32 43.72
CA SER A 334 -25.63 -37.13 43.81
C SER A 334 -25.74 -37.70 45.21
N ALA A 335 -26.76 -37.31 45.93
CA ALA A 335 -27.11 -37.86 47.23
C ALA A 335 -27.15 -39.40 47.18
N PRO A 336 -26.65 -40.10 48.18
CA PRO A 336 -26.66 -41.57 48.21
C PRO A 336 -28.11 -42.05 48.22
N GLN A 337 -28.49 -42.88 47.27
CA GLN A 337 -29.77 -43.59 47.24
C GLN A 337 -29.84 -44.49 48.48
N SER A 338 -30.77 -44.16 49.36
CA SER A 338 -31.17 -44.99 50.49
C SER A 338 -31.74 -46.29 49.97
N THR A 339 -31.02 -47.40 50.18
CA THR A 339 -31.48 -48.76 50.02
C THR A 339 -32.54 -49.07 51.08
N ALA A 340 -33.79 -48.93 50.74
CA ALA A 340 -34.89 -49.53 51.56
C ALA A 340 -34.93 -51.04 51.26
N GLN A 341 -34.38 -51.82 52.22
CA GLN A 341 -34.68 -53.23 52.31
C GLN A 341 -36.12 -53.40 52.78
N THR A 342 -36.95 -54.02 51.95
CA THR A 342 -38.21 -54.62 52.35
C THR A 342 -37.99 -56.10 52.57
N THR A 343 -37.84 -56.49 53.80
CA THR A 343 -38.11 -57.84 54.32
C THR A 343 -39.61 -58.02 54.47
N GLY A 344 -40.14 -59.14 54.04
CA GLY A 344 -41.36 -59.60 54.62
C GLY A 344 -42.32 -60.38 53.73
N ARG A 345 -42.19 -61.70 53.85
CA ARG A 345 -43.23 -62.77 53.61
C ARG A 345 -43.71 -63.03 52.18
#